data_c01fc188cca825ac6d175690c90fbccd
#
_entry.id   c01fc188cca825ac6d175690c90fbccd
#
_cell.length_a   1.000
_cell.length_b   1.000
_cell.length_c   1.000
_cell.angle_alpha   90.00
_cell.angle_beta   90.00
_cell.angle_gamma   90.00
#
_symmetry.space_group_name_H-M   'P 1'
#
loop_
_entity.id
_entity.type
_entity.pdbx_description
1 polymer ?
#
loop_
_entity_poly.entity_id
_entity_poly.type
_entity_poly.pdbx_seq_one_letter_code
_entity_poly.pdbx_strand_id
1 'polypeptide(L)'
;AIANDSHLNELRINLSRIQEPPAERISRRIRTQFWDDLTRTIDADGLDRIAGDEKMPDARQRIYVPYDDAEGNTYFKNLEKERKNLEVVILPKEITPEYVQSINDKPGILSLKIENGKGVPFVVPGGRFNEMYGWDSYFEGVGLLLDERYDLAKGMVDNFCYQIKHYGKILNANRSYYLTRTQPPFLSSFIRETYEANPEKDKKWLTESLAICIQEYNIVWMQGKRFTPETGLNRYYADGIGTVSYTHL
;
A
#
# COMPACT_ATOMS: atom_id res chain seq x y z
N ALA A 1 10.97 21.22 19.46
CA ALA A 1 10.23 19.93 19.44
C ALA A 1 11.02 18.82 20.15
N ILE A 2 12.31 18.63 19.84
CA ILE A 2 13.12 17.55 20.44
C ILE A 2 13.36 17.76 21.96
N ALA A 3 13.40 19.01 22.43
CA ALA A 3 13.63 19.32 23.84
C ALA A 3 12.42 19.02 24.76
N ASN A 4 11.21 18.91 24.20
CA ASN A 4 10.01 18.63 25.01
C ASN A 4 9.77 17.15 25.31
N ASP A 5 10.39 16.24 24.55
CA ASP A 5 10.21 14.79 24.74
C ASP A 5 11.26 14.14 25.65
N SER A 6 12.30 14.87 25.97
CA SER A 6 13.33 14.37 26.90
C SER A 6 13.19 15.06 28.26
N HIS A 7 13.02 14.31 29.32
CA HIS A 7 13.13 14.77 30.71
C HIS A 7 14.57 15.24 31.08
N LEU A 8 15.34 15.68 30.08
CA LEU A 8 16.72 16.15 30.22
C LEU A 8 16.73 17.67 30.39
N ASN A 9 17.32 18.13 31.44
CA ASN A 9 17.53 19.56 31.72
C ASN A 9 18.52 20.23 30.74
N GLU A 10 19.29 19.44 29.97
CA GLU A 10 20.24 19.91 28.97
C GLU A 10 20.20 18.99 27.73
N LEU A 11 20.04 19.57 26.53
CA LEU A 11 20.18 18.90 25.24
C LEU A 11 21.47 19.35 24.56
N ARG A 12 22.46 18.46 24.44
CA ARG A 12 23.68 18.73 23.69
C ARG A 12 23.51 18.39 22.22
N ILE A 13 23.50 19.39 21.36
CA ILE A 13 23.41 19.23 19.91
C ILE A 13 24.79 19.54 19.33
N ASN A 14 25.29 18.66 18.47
CA ASN A 14 26.54 18.90 17.75
C ASN A 14 26.41 20.14 16.86
N LEU A 15 27.41 21.01 16.88
CA LEU A 15 27.44 22.27 16.11
C LEU A 15 27.24 22.01 14.60
N SER A 16 27.79 20.92 14.07
CA SER A 16 27.59 20.50 12.67
C SER A 16 26.11 20.25 12.32
N ARG A 17 25.29 19.83 13.30
CA ARG A 17 23.85 19.66 13.12
C ARG A 17 23.08 20.97 13.07
N ILE A 18 23.57 21.97 13.80
CA ILE A 18 22.98 23.32 13.82
C ILE A 18 23.31 24.05 12.51
N GLN A 19 24.53 23.87 12.02
CA GLN A 19 25.04 24.50 10.79
C GLN A 19 24.74 23.72 9.52
N GLU A 20 24.10 22.54 9.62
CA GLU A 20 23.75 21.68 8.49
C GLU A 20 22.85 22.43 7.47
N PRO A 21 23.22 22.51 6.19
CA PRO A 21 22.39 23.12 5.17
C PRO A 21 20.98 22.49 5.15
N PRO A 22 19.92 23.28 4.87
CA PRO A 22 18.55 22.78 4.92
C PRO A 22 18.29 21.53 4.05
N ALA A 23 18.86 21.50 2.82
CA ALA A 23 18.71 20.37 1.91
C ALA A 23 19.37 19.09 2.46
N GLU A 24 20.58 19.21 3.02
CA GLU A 24 21.29 18.07 3.62
C GLU A 24 20.55 17.57 4.86
N ARG A 25 20.01 18.46 5.69
CA ARG A 25 19.21 18.13 6.85
C ARG A 25 17.96 17.35 6.48
N ILE A 26 17.24 17.79 5.44
CA ILE A 26 16.03 17.11 4.97
C ILE A 26 16.42 15.73 4.42
N SER A 27 17.41 15.65 3.52
CA SER A 27 17.88 14.39 2.95
C SER A 27 18.31 13.39 4.04
N ARG A 28 19.08 13.82 5.01
CA ARG A 28 19.46 12.98 6.14
C ARG A 28 18.25 12.50 6.94
N ARG A 29 17.29 13.39 7.25
CA ARG A 29 16.09 12.99 8.00
C ARG A 29 15.23 12.00 7.23
N ILE A 30 15.12 12.12 5.91
CA ILE A 30 14.45 11.14 5.07
C ILE A 30 15.09 9.76 5.28
N ARG A 31 16.42 9.66 5.09
CA ARG A 31 17.15 8.40 5.20
C ARG A 31 17.13 7.78 6.59
N THR A 32 17.24 8.60 7.65
CA THR A 32 17.46 8.10 9.02
C THR A 32 16.22 8.08 9.90
N GLN A 33 15.10 8.61 9.44
CA GLN A 33 13.89 8.75 10.25
C GLN A 33 12.61 8.53 9.42
N PHE A 34 12.42 9.26 8.32
CA PHE A 34 11.10 9.32 7.68
C PHE A 34 10.70 8.02 7.02
N TRP A 35 11.62 7.29 6.39
CA TRP A 35 11.30 5.99 5.82
C TRP A 35 10.75 5.01 6.88
N ASP A 36 11.34 4.98 8.07
CA ASP A 36 10.87 4.13 9.16
C ASP A 36 9.55 4.64 9.75
N ASP A 37 9.41 5.95 9.96
CA ASP A 37 8.19 6.58 10.48
C ASP A 37 6.99 6.39 9.53
N LEU A 38 7.22 6.30 8.21
CA LEU A 38 6.21 6.12 7.16
C LEU A 38 5.97 4.66 6.79
N THR A 39 6.75 3.73 7.30
CA THR A 39 6.55 2.30 7.04
C THR A 39 5.36 1.77 7.82
N ARG A 40 4.57 0.92 7.15
CA ARG A 40 3.39 0.24 7.68
C ARG A 40 3.44 -1.24 7.33
N THR A 41 2.78 -2.06 8.16
CA THR A 41 2.48 -3.48 7.91
C THR A 41 1.01 -3.75 8.21
N ILE A 42 0.40 -4.70 7.51
CA ILE A 42 -0.96 -5.18 7.82
C ILE A 42 -0.81 -6.54 8.49
N ASP A 43 -0.50 -6.51 9.76
CA ASP A 43 -0.34 -7.68 10.63
C ASP A 43 -0.71 -7.34 12.08
N ALA A 44 -0.43 -8.25 13.01
CA ALA A 44 -0.74 -8.06 14.41
C ALA A 44 -0.07 -6.80 15.01
N ASP A 45 1.14 -6.46 14.58
CA ASP A 45 1.90 -5.34 15.10
C ASP A 45 1.46 -4.00 14.50
N GLY A 46 1.16 -4.00 13.19
CA GLY A 46 0.81 -2.78 12.44
C GLY A 46 -0.68 -2.41 12.47
N LEU A 47 -1.56 -3.38 12.70
CA LEU A 47 -3.00 -3.21 12.50
C LEU A 47 -3.62 -2.11 13.36
N ASP A 48 -3.18 -1.93 14.60
CA ASP A 48 -3.73 -0.90 15.50
C ASP A 48 -3.52 0.53 14.96
N ARG A 49 -2.43 0.73 14.22
CA ARG A 49 -2.12 2.01 13.60
C ARG A 49 -2.94 2.28 12.34
N ILE A 50 -3.27 1.24 11.57
CA ILE A 50 -3.82 1.37 10.21
C ILE A 50 -5.30 1.02 10.10
N ALA A 51 -5.87 0.24 11.01
CA ALA A 51 -7.25 -0.25 10.92
C ALA A 51 -8.29 0.82 11.21
N GLY A 52 -7.93 1.92 11.87
CA GLY A 52 -8.79 3.08 12.07
C GLY A 52 -9.10 3.79 10.74
N ASP A 53 -10.29 4.36 10.64
CA ASP A 53 -10.65 5.27 9.53
C ASP A 53 -10.95 6.65 10.12
N GLU A 54 -10.17 7.67 9.72
CA GLU A 54 -10.34 9.04 10.22
C GLU A 54 -11.74 9.62 9.88
N LYS A 55 -12.36 9.11 8.82
CA LYS A 55 -13.70 9.53 8.40
C LYS A 55 -14.82 8.91 9.23
N MET A 56 -14.53 7.80 9.89
CA MET A 56 -15.47 7.05 10.73
C MET A 56 -14.75 6.53 11.98
N PRO A 57 -14.34 7.43 12.90
CA PRO A 57 -13.48 7.07 14.04
C PRO A 57 -14.13 6.07 15.02
N ASP A 58 -15.46 6.04 15.06
CA ASP A 58 -16.22 5.11 15.91
C ASP A 58 -16.56 3.78 15.22
N ALA A 59 -16.14 3.61 13.96
CA ALA A 59 -16.39 2.36 13.26
C ALA A 59 -15.54 1.22 13.84
N ARG A 60 -16.12 0.02 13.89
CA ARG A 60 -15.39 -1.20 14.23
C ARG A 60 -14.22 -1.38 13.26
N GLN A 61 -13.05 -1.73 13.79
CA GLN A 61 -11.88 -2.05 12.96
C GLN A 61 -12.22 -3.23 12.05
N ARG A 62 -12.04 -3.04 10.75
CA ARG A 62 -12.43 -4.07 9.76
C ARG A 62 -11.31 -4.31 8.77
N ILE A 63 -11.02 -5.59 8.51
CA ILE A 63 -10.11 -6.01 7.46
C ILE A 63 -10.86 -6.89 6.46
N TYR A 64 -10.71 -6.57 5.20
CA TYR A 64 -11.22 -7.35 4.07
C TYR A 64 -10.12 -8.21 3.48
N VAL A 65 -10.35 -9.51 3.40
CA VAL A 65 -9.38 -10.50 2.92
C VAL A 65 -9.94 -11.18 1.67
N PRO A 66 -9.16 -11.34 0.58
CA PRO A 66 -9.62 -12.05 -0.61
C PRO A 66 -10.03 -13.50 -0.30
N TYR A 67 -11.06 -13.98 -1.00
CA TYR A 67 -11.59 -15.34 -0.80
C TYR A 67 -10.55 -16.42 -1.10
N ASP A 68 -9.63 -16.16 -2.02
CA ASP A 68 -8.61 -17.09 -2.52
C ASP A 68 -7.24 -16.93 -1.84
N ASP A 69 -7.10 -16.03 -0.87
CA ASP A 69 -5.90 -15.89 -0.06
C ASP A 69 -5.99 -16.80 1.18
N ALA A 70 -5.58 -18.05 1.05
CA ALA A 70 -5.65 -19.03 2.14
C ALA A 70 -4.75 -18.69 3.33
N GLU A 71 -3.55 -18.11 3.09
CA GLU A 71 -2.62 -17.71 4.14
C GLU A 71 -3.17 -16.50 4.92
N GLY A 72 -3.59 -15.44 4.23
CA GLY A 72 -4.19 -14.26 4.84
C GLY A 72 -5.49 -14.59 5.58
N ASN A 73 -6.36 -15.44 4.99
CA ASN A 73 -7.59 -15.88 5.63
C ASN A 73 -7.30 -16.59 6.97
N THR A 74 -6.34 -17.51 6.99
CA THR A 74 -5.93 -18.21 8.20
C THR A 74 -5.36 -17.26 9.23
N TYR A 75 -4.45 -16.38 8.80
CA TYR A 75 -3.78 -15.43 9.66
C TYR A 75 -4.78 -14.47 10.33
N PHE A 76 -5.58 -13.76 9.53
CA PHE A 76 -6.50 -12.74 10.06
C PHE A 76 -7.68 -13.34 10.84
N LYS A 77 -8.18 -14.52 10.48
CA LYS A 77 -9.20 -15.22 11.28
C LYS A 77 -8.70 -15.67 12.63
N ASN A 78 -7.42 -15.99 12.77
CA ASN A 78 -6.83 -16.25 14.09
C ASN A 78 -6.67 -14.95 14.89
N LEU A 79 -6.22 -13.89 14.26
CA LEU A 79 -6.10 -12.58 14.88
C LEU A 79 -7.46 -12.02 15.37
N GLU A 80 -8.55 -12.25 14.62
CA GLU A 80 -9.91 -11.89 15.01
C GLU A 80 -10.34 -12.55 16.32
N LYS A 81 -9.92 -13.80 16.58
CA LYS A 81 -10.22 -14.49 17.85
C LYS A 81 -9.54 -13.84 19.05
N GLU A 82 -8.38 -13.22 18.84
CA GLU A 82 -7.58 -12.56 19.87
C GLU A 82 -8.01 -11.11 20.09
N ARG A 83 -8.62 -10.45 19.09
CA ARG A 83 -8.95 -9.02 19.08
C ARG A 83 -10.46 -8.79 18.95
N LYS A 84 -11.13 -8.51 20.06
CA LYS A 84 -12.61 -8.38 20.12
C LYS A 84 -13.20 -7.25 19.25
N ASN A 85 -12.44 -6.21 18.97
CA ASN A 85 -12.86 -5.07 18.15
C ASN A 85 -12.55 -5.22 16.66
N LEU A 86 -11.85 -6.30 16.27
CA LEU A 86 -11.54 -6.61 14.88
C LEU A 86 -12.66 -7.45 14.26
N GLU A 87 -13.04 -7.12 13.05
CA GLU A 87 -13.92 -7.90 12.18
C GLU A 87 -13.19 -8.25 10.91
N VAL A 88 -13.11 -9.53 10.58
CA VAL A 88 -12.49 -10.04 9.36
C VAL A 88 -13.57 -10.46 8.39
N VAL A 89 -13.64 -9.76 7.25
CA VAL A 89 -14.61 -9.99 6.19
C VAL A 89 -13.92 -10.66 5.01
N ILE A 90 -14.37 -11.84 4.63
CA ILE A 90 -13.88 -12.51 3.43
C ILE A 90 -14.61 -11.93 2.23
N LEU A 91 -13.86 -11.40 1.28
CA LEU A 91 -14.40 -10.86 0.04
C LEU A 91 -15.01 -11.97 -0.84
N PRO A 92 -16.07 -11.69 -1.58
CA PRO A 92 -16.60 -12.64 -2.56
C PRO A 92 -15.60 -12.86 -3.71
N LYS A 93 -15.79 -13.96 -4.44
CA LYS A 93 -14.98 -14.27 -5.63
C LYS A 93 -15.06 -13.17 -6.68
N GLU A 94 -16.25 -12.61 -6.87
CA GLU A 94 -16.50 -11.54 -7.82
C GLU A 94 -16.79 -10.24 -7.06
N ILE A 95 -15.96 -9.24 -7.27
CA ILE A 95 -16.10 -7.92 -6.67
C ILE A 95 -16.76 -7.01 -7.69
N THR A 96 -18.09 -6.86 -7.56
CA THR A 96 -18.87 -5.98 -8.44
C THR A 96 -19.00 -4.57 -7.86
N PRO A 97 -19.32 -3.56 -8.68
CA PRO A 97 -19.63 -2.21 -8.20
C PRO A 97 -20.78 -2.18 -7.18
N GLU A 98 -21.79 -3.04 -7.34
CA GLU A 98 -22.93 -3.18 -6.43
C GLU A 98 -22.48 -3.74 -5.08
N TYR A 99 -21.58 -4.73 -5.08
CA TYR A 99 -21.01 -5.23 -3.83
C TYR A 99 -20.25 -4.12 -3.09
N VAL A 100 -19.40 -3.36 -3.80
CA VAL A 100 -18.65 -2.25 -3.18
C VAL A 100 -19.59 -1.20 -2.64
N GLN A 101 -20.68 -0.87 -3.35
CA GLN A 101 -21.71 0.04 -2.86
C GLN A 101 -22.39 -0.50 -1.58
N SER A 102 -22.64 -1.81 -1.51
CA SER A 102 -23.31 -2.44 -0.35
C SER A 102 -22.50 -2.43 0.94
N ILE A 103 -21.20 -2.17 0.86
CA ILE A 103 -20.27 -2.10 2.00
C ILE A 103 -19.78 -0.66 2.30
N ASN A 104 -20.37 0.36 1.68
CA ASN A 104 -19.95 1.76 1.87
C ASN A 104 -20.10 2.24 3.31
N ASP A 105 -21.07 1.72 4.05
CA ASP A 105 -21.29 1.98 5.48
C ASP A 105 -20.37 1.14 6.40
N LYS A 106 -19.54 0.29 5.82
CA LYS A 106 -18.64 -0.63 6.52
C LYS A 106 -17.20 -0.45 6.04
N PRO A 107 -16.60 0.74 6.23
CA PRO A 107 -15.24 0.97 5.78
C PRO A 107 -14.25 0.04 6.47
N GLY A 108 -13.18 -0.31 5.77
CA GLY A 108 -12.12 -1.14 6.31
C GLY A 108 -10.89 -1.15 5.42
N ILE A 109 -9.80 -1.66 5.98
CA ILE A 109 -8.55 -1.86 5.26
C ILE A 109 -8.62 -3.14 4.44
N LEU A 110 -8.02 -3.16 3.27
CA LEU A 110 -7.84 -4.37 2.47
C LEU A 110 -6.52 -5.02 2.84
N SER A 111 -6.51 -6.33 3.04
CA SER A 111 -5.29 -7.07 3.34
C SER A 111 -4.25 -6.92 2.23
N LEU A 112 -2.98 -7.02 2.60
CA LEU A 112 -1.85 -7.14 1.72
C LEU A 112 -1.11 -8.44 2.03
N LYS A 113 0.00 -8.69 1.32
CA LYS A 113 0.74 -9.94 1.42
C LYS A 113 1.18 -10.22 2.87
N ILE A 114 0.87 -11.42 3.34
CA ILE A 114 1.48 -12.02 4.53
C ILE A 114 2.60 -12.95 4.05
N GLU A 115 3.72 -12.90 4.73
CA GLU A 115 4.86 -13.78 4.46
C GLU A 115 5.50 -14.20 5.79
N ASN A 116 5.59 -15.50 6.03
CA ASN A 116 6.13 -16.06 7.28
C ASN A 116 5.43 -15.50 8.55
N GLY A 117 4.13 -15.28 8.49
CA GLY A 117 3.31 -14.77 9.61
C GLY A 117 3.48 -13.28 9.90
N LYS A 118 4.08 -12.53 9.00
CA LYS A 118 4.21 -11.07 9.08
C LYS A 118 3.68 -10.39 7.83
N GLY A 119 3.15 -9.18 8.00
CA GLY A 119 2.78 -8.33 6.88
C GLY A 119 4.01 -7.85 6.11
N VAL A 120 3.99 -7.97 4.78
CA VAL A 120 5.03 -7.37 3.95
C VAL A 120 4.94 -5.84 4.07
N PRO A 121 6.06 -5.15 4.40
CA PRO A 121 6.02 -3.72 4.66
C PRO A 121 5.76 -2.90 3.40
N PHE A 122 5.17 -1.73 3.59
CA PHE A 122 4.99 -0.69 2.59
C PHE A 122 5.16 0.69 3.20
N VAL A 123 5.45 1.69 2.37
CA VAL A 123 5.56 3.09 2.78
C VAL A 123 4.29 3.82 2.40
N VAL A 124 3.91 4.81 3.20
CA VAL A 124 2.76 5.69 2.95
C VAL A 124 3.21 7.08 2.55
N PRO A 125 2.43 7.82 1.70
CA PRO A 125 2.86 9.10 1.13
C PRO A 125 2.97 10.26 2.14
N GLY A 126 2.65 10.02 3.39
CA GLY A 126 2.78 11.01 4.46
C GLY A 126 2.22 10.51 5.78
N GLY A 127 2.61 11.14 6.89
CA GLY A 127 2.33 10.66 8.24
C GLY A 127 0.85 10.55 8.62
N ARG A 128 -0.03 11.23 7.92
CA ARG A 128 -1.50 11.14 8.10
C ARG A 128 -2.13 9.95 7.37
N PHE A 129 -1.39 9.31 6.45
CA PHE A 129 -1.90 8.19 5.66
C PHE A 129 -1.55 6.86 6.31
N ASN A 130 -2.42 5.88 6.09
CA ASN A 130 -2.26 4.52 6.56
C ASN A 130 -2.42 3.49 5.43
N GLU A 131 -2.70 3.94 4.22
CA GLU A 131 -2.92 3.13 3.04
C GLU A 131 -1.71 3.14 2.12
N MET A 132 -1.48 2.02 1.43
CA MET A 132 -0.59 1.94 0.27
C MET A 132 -1.34 2.47 -0.96
N TYR A 133 -0.86 3.57 -1.52
CA TYR A 133 -1.43 4.20 -2.71
C TYR A 133 -0.75 3.69 -3.98
N GLY A 134 -1.50 3.63 -5.10
CA GLY A 134 -1.03 3.06 -6.36
C GLY A 134 0.24 3.73 -6.90
N TRP A 135 0.12 4.81 -7.66
CA TRP A 135 1.28 5.44 -8.31
C TRP A 135 2.21 6.19 -7.34
N ASP A 136 1.68 6.68 -6.20
CA ASP A 136 2.48 7.32 -5.15
C ASP A 136 3.61 6.39 -4.69
N SER A 137 3.29 5.11 -4.50
CA SER A 137 4.27 4.09 -4.09
C SER A 137 5.42 3.91 -5.08
N TYR A 138 5.22 4.16 -6.38
CA TYR A 138 6.32 4.16 -7.33
C TYR A 138 7.29 5.32 -7.07
N PHE A 139 6.78 6.52 -6.85
CA PHE A 139 7.63 7.70 -6.59
C PHE A 139 8.34 7.60 -5.24
N GLU A 140 7.68 7.06 -4.22
CA GLU A 140 8.30 6.70 -2.94
C GLU A 140 9.38 5.64 -3.14
N GLY A 141 9.10 4.62 -3.96
CA GLY A 141 10.03 3.56 -4.33
C GLY A 141 11.31 4.08 -4.97
N VAL A 142 11.22 5.05 -5.88
CA VAL A 142 12.41 5.71 -6.46
C VAL A 142 13.26 6.33 -5.36
N GLY A 143 12.64 7.01 -4.39
CA GLY A 143 13.35 7.58 -3.23
C GLY A 143 13.98 6.51 -2.34
N LEU A 144 13.26 5.40 -2.07
CA LEU A 144 13.77 4.26 -1.30
C LEU A 144 15.00 3.64 -1.97
N LEU A 145 14.97 3.44 -3.28
CA LEU A 145 16.08 2.87 -4.04
C LEU A 145 17.32 3.77 -4.03
N LEU A 146 17.13 5.10 -4.09
CA LEU A 146 18.22 6.08 -3.96
C LEU A 146 18.85 6.07 -2.55
N ASP A 147 18.06 5.75 -1.54
CA ASP A 147 18.50 5.64 -0.15
C ASP A 147 18.86 4.19 0.26
N GLU A 148 19.03 3.29 -0.72
CA GLU A 148 19.43 1.88 -0.56
C GLU A 148 18.47 1.04 0.30
N ARG A 149 17.19 1.46 0.41
CA ARG A 149 16.14 0.71 1.11
C ARG A 149 15.45 -0.28 0.16
N TYR A 150 16.23 -1.20 -0.39
CA TYR A 150 15.79 -2.21 -1.37
C TYR A 150 14.71 -3.16 -0.82
N ASP A 151 14.79 -3.48 0.45
CA ASP A 151 13.83 -4.29 1.19
C ASP A 151 12.41 -3.70 1.15
N LEU A 152 12.29 -2.40 1.43
CA LEU A 152 11.01 -1.70 1.39
C LEU A 152 10.47 -1.56 -0.04
N ALA A 153 11.32 -1.17 -0.99
CA ALA A 153 10.93 -1.05 -2.40
C ALA A 153 10.43 -2.39 -2.95
N LYS A 154 11.16 -3.50 -2.67
CA LYS A 154 10.74 -4.85 -3.02
C LYS A 154 9.42 -5.25 -2.37
N GLY A 155 9.25 -4.96 -1.08
CA GLY A 155 8.02 -5.23 -0.34
C GLY A 155 6.81 -4.52 -0.97
N MET A 156 6.98 -3.28 -1.44
CA MET A 156 5.92 -2.54 -2.13
C MET A 156 5.56 -3.18 -3.48
N VAL A 157 6.55 -3.62 -4.26
CA VAL A 157 6.31 -4.39 -5.50
C VAL A 157 5.57 -5.69 -5.20
N ASP A 158 6.00 -6.43 -4.17
CA ASP A 158 5.37 -7.69 -3.76
C ASP A 158 3.90 -7.48 -3.35
N ASN A 159 3.59 -6.39 -2.66
CA ASN A 159 2.22 -5.99 -2.32
C ASN A 159 1.39 -5.62 -3.56
N PHE A 160 1.98 -4.99 -4.58
CA PHE A 160 1.29 -4.77 -5.85
C PHE A 160 1.01 -6.06 -6.61
N CYS A 161 1.97 -6.98 -6.63
CA CYS A 161 1.75 -8.30 -7.20
C CYS A 161 0.62 -9.06 -6.47
N TYR A 162 0.56 -8.96 -5.15
CA TYR A 162 -0.55 -9.48 -4.36
C TYR A 162 -1.89 -8.84 -4.75
N GLN A 163 -1.95 -7.51 -4.90
CA GLN A 163 -3.18 -6.82 -5.30
C GLN A 163 -3.68 -7.30 -6.68
N ILE A 164 -2.79 -7.44 -7.65
CA ILE A 164 -3.17 -7.92 -8.99
C ILE A 164 -3.71 -9.35 -8.91
N LYS A 165 -3.02 -10.22 -8.17
CA LYS A 165 -3.40 -11.62 -8.03
C LYS A 165 -4.77 -11.79 -7.39
N HIS A 166 -5.07 -11.05 -6.33
CA HIS A 166 -6.24 -11.27 -5.48
C HIS A 166 -7.36 -10.24 -5.68
N TYR A 167 -7.07 -9.00 -6.07
CA TYR A 167 -8.07 -7.96 -6.37
C TYR A 167 -8.21 -7.71 -7.88
N GLY A 168 -7.38 -8.37 -8.71
CA GLY A 168 -7.40 -8.25 -10.16
C GLY A 168 -6.79 -6.96 -10.72
N LYS A 169 -6.32 -6.05 -9.87
CA LYS A 169 -5.73 -4.75 -10.26
C LYS A 169 -4.95 -4.12 -9.12
N ILE A 170 -4.05 -3.18 -9.42
CA ILE A 170 -3.53 -2.25 -8.42
C ILE A 170 -4.60 -1.22 -8.10
N LEU A 171 -4.95 -1.12 -6.82
CA LEU A 171 -6.00 -0.25 -6.35
C LEU A 171 -5.49 1.19 -6.19
N ASN A 172 -6.43 2.16 -6.20
CA ASN A 172 -6.09 3.54 -5.85
C ASN A 172 -5.43 3.61 -4.47
N ALA A 173 -6.01 2.90 -3.49
CA ALA A 173 -5.41 2.58 -2.21
C ALA A 173 -6.10 1.33 -1.63
N ASN A 174 -5.49 0.69 -0.64
CA ASN A 174 -6.01 -0.55 -0.06
C ASN A 174 -7.10 -0.31 1.01
N ARG A 175 -8.15 0.44 0.63
CA ARG A 175 -9.41 0.60 1.39
C ARG A 175 -10.60 0.02 0.63
N SER A 176 -11.58 -0.48 1.37
CA SER A 176 -12.76 -1.17 0.80
C SER A 176 -13.50 -0.35 -0.26
N TYR A 177 -13.59 0.96 -0.09
CA TYR A 177 -14.24 1.86 -1.05
C TYR A 177 -13.43 2.14 -2.33
N TYR A 178 -12.19 1.62 -2.44
CA TYR A 178 -11.36 1.72 -3.64
C TYR A 178 -11.31 0.44 -4.47
N LEU A 179 -12.04 -0.61 -4.11
CA LEU A 179 -12.03 -1.91 -4.82
C LEU A 179 -12.34 -1.82 -6.32
N THR A 180 -13.05 -0.77 -6.77
CA THR A 180 -13.38 -0.53 -8.19
C THR A 180 -12.44 0.45 -8.89
N ARG A 181 -11.39 0.95 -8.23
CA ARG A 181 -10.56 2.05 -8.72
C ARG A 181 -9.11 1.66 -8.84
N THR A 182 -8.48 2.15 -9.92
CA THR A 182 -7.03 2.04 -10.15
C THR A 182 -6.41 3.43 -10.21
N GLN A 183 -5.08 3.46 -10.30
CA GLN A 183 -4.28 4.64 -10.65
C GLN A 183 -3.43 4.35 -11.90
N PRO A 184 -2.71 5.34 -12.48
CA PRO A 184 -1.82 5.11 -13.60
C PRO A 184 -0.81 3.99 -13.35
N PRO A 185 -0.48 3.15 -14.37
CA PRO A 185 0.32 1.94 -14.22
C PRO A 185 1.83 2.26 -14.20
N PHE A 186 2.48 2.07 -13.07
CA PHE A 186 3.93 2.23 -12.91
C PHE A 186 4.63 0.92 -12.50
N LEU A 187 3.90 -0.21 -12.39
CA LEU A 187 4.46 -1.45 -11.87
C LEU A 187 5.66 -1.95 -12.68
N SER A 188 5.60 -1.91 -14.01
CA SER A 188 6.71 -2.36 -14.87
C SER A 188 8.00 -1.57 -14.63
N SER A 189 7.90 -0.24 -14.47
CA SER A 189 9.03 0.61 -14.12
C SER A 189 9.54 0.29 -12.71
N PHE A 190 8.64 0.10 -11.76
CA PHE A 190 9.01 -0.19 -10.37
C PHE A 190 9.72 -1.55 -10.22
N ILE A 191 9.23 -2.60 -10.89
CA ILE A 191 9.90 -3.91 -10.93
C ILE A 191 11.31 -3.77 -11.51
N ARG A 192 11.45 -3.11 -12.67
CA ARG A 192 12.73 -2.92 -13.35
C ARG A 192 13.72 -2.19 -12.45
N GLU A 193 13.35 -1.03 -11.93
CA GLU A 193 14.23 -0.19 -11.13
C GLU A 193 14.60 -0.88 -9.80
N THR A 194 13.66 -1.58 -9.16
CA THR A 194 13.93 -2.37 -7.96
C THR A 194 14.93 -3.49 -8.26
N TYR A 195 14.77 -4.21 -9.38
CA TYR A 195 15.70 -5.26 -9.78
C TYR A 195 17.08 -4.70 -10.13
N GLU A 196 17.13 -3.59 -10.89
CA GLU A 196 18.39 -2.97 -11.32
C GLU A 196 19.19 -2.40 -10.14
N ALA A 197 18.52 -1.84 -9.15
CA ALA A 197 19.15 -1.28 -7.96
C ALA A 197 19.56 -2.34 -6.94
N ASN A 198 18.79 -3.44 -6.81
CA ASN A 198 19.05 -4.47 -5.80
C ASN A 198 20.34 -5.27 -6.12
N PRO A 199 21.33 -5.31 -5.19
CA PRO A 199 22.57 -6.06 -5.39
C PRO A 199 22.37 -7.55 -5.60
N GLU A 200 21.36 -8.16 -4.99
CA GLU A 200 21.10 -9.61 -5.04
C GLU A 200 20.70 -10.10 -6.43
N LYS A 201 20.11 -9.23 -7.29
CA LYS A 201 19.71 -9.58 -8.67
C LYS A 201 18.90 -10.88 -8.77
N ASP A 202 17.88 -11.01 -7.92
CA ASP A 202 17.01 -12.19 -7.87
C ASP A 202 16.20 -12.33 -9.17
N LYS A 203 16.69 -13.19 -10.07
CA LYS A 203 16.05 -13.47 -11.37
C LYS A 203 14.71 -14.19 -11.22
N LYS A 204 14.55 -15.00 -10.16
CA LYS A 204 13.27 -15.70 -9.92
C LYS A 204 12.20 -14.69 -9.57
N TRP A 205 12.49 -13.81 -8.61
CA TRP A 205 11.58 -12.71 -8.24
C TRP A 205 11.23 -11.81 -9.45
N LEU A 206 12.22 -11.45 -10.26
CA LEU A 206 11.99 -10.67 -11.49
C LEU A 206 11.01 -11.37 -12.44
N THR A 207 11.22 -12.68 -12.68
CA THR A 207 10.37 -13.47 -13.59
C THR A 207 8.94 -13.56 -13.07
N GLU A 208 8.76 -13.83 -11.79
CA GLU A 208 7.45 -13.93 -11.14
C GLU A 208 6.72 -12.58 -11.15
N SER A 209 7.39 -11.50 -10.78
CA SER A 209 6.82 -10.15 -10.79
C SER A 209 6.46 -9.67 -12.20
N LEU A 210 7.30 -9.96 -13.19
CA LEU A 210 7.03 -9.64 -14.60
C LEU A 210 5.80 -10.40 -15.12
N ALA A 211 5.62 -11.67 -14.77
CA ALA A 211 4.45 -12.44 -15.16
C ALA A 211 3.15 -11.80 -14.62
N ILE A 212 3.16 -11.33 -13.38
CA ILE A 212 2.03 -10.61 -12.78
C ILE A 212 1.80 -9.24 -13.46
N CYS A 213 2.87 -8.52 -13.79
CA CYS A 213 2.78 -7.26 -14.52
C CYS A 213 2.16 -7.45 -15.93
N ILE A 214 2.52 -8.51 -16.64
CA ILE A 214 1.92 -8.89 -17.92
C ILE A 214 0.43 -9.23 -17.72
N GLN A 215 0.08 -9.90 -16.65
CA GLN A 215 -1.32 -10.17 -16.31
C GLN A 215 -2.09 -8.85 -16.11
N GLU A 216 -1.58 -7.89 -15.33
CA GLU A 216 -2.21 -6.57 -15.17
C GLU A 216 -2.41 -5.86 -16.51
N TYR A 217 -1.38 -5.82 -17.35
CA TYR A 217 -1.48 -5.24 -18.68
C TYR A 217 -2.65 -5.84 -19.48
N ASN A 218 -2.73 -7.16 -19.54
CA ASN A 218 -3.74 -7.85 -20.34
C ASN A 218 -5.16 -7.70 -19.76
N ILE A 219 -5.35 -7.85 -18.45
CA ILE A 219 -6.70 -7.90 -17.85
C ILE A 219 -7.23 -6.53 -17.42
N VAL A 220 -6.35 -5.57 -17.11
CA VAL A 220 -6.77 -4.23 -16.67
C VAL A 220 -6.73 -3.22 -17.80
N TRP A 221 -5.59 -3.16 -18.52
CA TRP A 221 -5.35 -2.07 -19.45
C TRP A 221 -5.78 -2.38 -20.89
N MET A 222 -5.68 -3.63 -21.35
CA MET A 222 -5.99 -4.03 -22.73
C MET A 222 -7.41 -4.57 -22.89
N GLN A 223 -8.29 -4.38 -21.90
CA GLN A 223 -9.67 -4.89 -21.95
C GLN A 223 -10.71 -3.86 -21.52
N GLY A 224 -11.95 -4.17 -21.89
CA GLY A 224 -13.14 -3.46 -21.45
C GLY A 224 -13.12 -1.97 -21.79
N LYS A 225 -13.58 -1.15 -20.86
CA LYS A 225 -13.73 0.30 -21.04
C LYS A 225 -12.41 1.08 -20.99
N ARG A 226 -11.28 0.42 -20.66
CA ARG A 226 -9.95 1.06 -20.63
C ARG A 226 -9.20 1.01 -21.94
N PHE A 227 -9.63 0.15 -22.87
CA PHE A 227 -9.04 0.04 -24.22
C PHE A 227 -10.05 0.47 -25.28
N THR A 228 -9.61 1.28 -26.24
CA THR A 228 -10.41 1.75 -27.37
C THR A 228 -9.87 1.09 -28.65
N PRO A 229 -10.52 0.02 -29.16
CA PRO A 229 -10.02 -0.74 -30.31
C PRO A 229 -9.81 0.11 -31.57
N GLU A 230 -10.67 1.10 -31.82
CA GLU A 230 -10.65 1.98 -33.00
C GLU A 230 -9.39 2.84 -33.06
N THR A 231 -8.84 3.21 -31.92
CA THR A 231 -7.66 4.08 -31.84
C THR A 231 -6.40 3.33 -31.37
N GLY A 232 -6.54 2.13 -30.83
CA GLY A 232 -5.46 1.39 -30.18
C GLY A 232 -4.95 2.04 -28.88
N LEU A 233 -5.69 3.00 -28.30
CA LEU A 233 -5.28 3.75 -27.12
C LEU A 233 -6.00 3.27 -25.86
N ASN A 234 -5.30 3.39 -24.74
CA ASN A 234 -5.87 3.18 -23.42
C ASN A 234 -6.37 4.50 -22.81
N ARG A 235 -7.35 4.37 -21.93
CA ARG A 235 -7.85 5.49 -21.11
C ARG A 235 -7.99 5.06 -19.67
N TYR A 236 -7.93 6.02 -18.76
CA TYR A 236 -8.29 5.79 -17.38
C TYR A 236 -9.81 5.60 -17.25
N TYR A 237 -10.23 4.58 -16.50
CA TYR A 237 -11.64 4.30 -16.23
C TYR A 237 -11.81 3.64 -14.86
N ALA A 238 -12.75 4.15 -14.07
CA ALA A 238 -13.17 3.55 -12.81
C ALA A 238 -14.58 2.92 -12.96
N ASP A 239 -14.76 1.72 -12.43
CA ASP A 239 -16.02 0.96 -12.55
C ASP A 239 -17.01 1.25 -11.41
N GLY A 240 -16.73 2.24 -10.54
CA GLY A 240 -17.54 2.57 -9.37
C GLY A 240 -18.93 3.08 -9.72
N ILE A 241 -19.92 2.78 -8.85
CA ILE A 241 -21.28 3.32 -8.90
C ILE A 241 -21.41 4.39 -7.82
N GLY A 242 -21.93 5.56 -8.21
CA GLY A 242 -22.18 6.68 -7.30
C GLY A 242 -20.96 7.55 -6.99
N THR A 243 -21.14 8.49 -6.06
CA THR A 243 -20.08 9.38 -5.61
C THR A 243 -19.06 8.70 -4.73
N VAL A 244 -17.82 9.13 -4.84
CA VAL A 244 -16.74 8.64 -3.99
C VAL A 244 -16.89 9.21 -2.59
N SER A 245 -16.69 8.40 -1.57
CA SER A 245 -16.84 8.84 -0.17
C SER A 245 -15.92 10.02 0.22
N TYR A 246 -14.83 10.27 -0.51
CA TYR A 246 -13.92 11.39 -0.24
C TYR A 246 -14.28 12.70 -0.99
N THR A 247 -15.29 12.69 -1.88
CA THR A 247 -15.76 13.91 -2.55
C THR A 247 -16.75 14.72 -1.72
N HIS A 248 -17.02 14.29 -0.51
CA HIS A 248 -17.84 15.02 0.46
C HIS A 248 -16.96 15.74 1.52
N LEU A 249 -15.90 16.40 1.05
CA LEU A 249 -15.14 17.35 1.86
C LEU A 249 -15.68 18.75 1.66
#